data_2074c21cd09b471638fd50cadfd5c05c
#
_entry.id   2074c21cd09b471638fd50cadfd5c05c
#
_cell.length_a   1.000
_cell.length_b   1.000
_cell.length_c   1.000
_cell.angle_alpha   90.00
_cell.angle_beta   90.00
_cell.angle_gamma   90.00
#
_symmetry.space_group_name_H-M   'P 1'
#
loop_
_entity.id
_entity.type
_entity.pdbx_description
1 polymer ?
#
loop_
_entity_poly.entity_id
_entity_poly.type
_entity_poly.pdbx_seq_one_letter_code
_entity_poly.pdbx_strand_id
1 'polypeptide(L)'
;MEKDSYYYYCKAEAYRQENQLETAIKYYLKSALMEEHFKTYARLYECYFARKQFDLANYFLTRSYQKNSNNEKVAFQYAMYLIQEKETASAKKILAGILKKNPMYKHAKLEFHKLEIQQKYQKLIQFLEEIKADYKRFLGAKSLHLLACYLFGFHMELLHIKPSFEALQSDKEAQVYELHDIKIWDFLAGFQRWIELKYACKLTQSWSNILRCHTEYEEEAFDLFYQELYFYYQNGIFIEYEETNVTAKDSSCYREENIQIYGQDTAQITFKNPQYHHEFYQQLWKVLTMIKNRPYLMTGEKSLTQTNIFLRGYIDAYNRSHQEEPAQTFFPGFEKWVNQKERFKVYRPWHKIYLFITANEEDAFDLFYADLEEYLEIDTIADID
;
A
#
# COMPACT_ATOMS: atom_id res chain seq x y z
N MET A 1 -50.00 -31.21 -29.39
CA MET A 1 -49.44 -30.41 -28.28
C MET A 1 -48.73 -29.21 -28.90
N GLU A 2 -49.16 -28.01 -28.63
CA GLU A 2 -48.46 -26.79 -29.07
C GLU A 2 -47.07 -26.77 -28.42
N LYS A 3 -46.06 -26.47 -29.24
CA LYS A 3 -44.69 -26.40 -28.80
C LYS A 3 -44.46 -25.02 -28.16
N ASP A 4 -44.57 -24.95 -26.85
CA ASP A 4 -44.35 -23.72 -26.05
C ASP A 4 -42.87 -23.41 -25.78
N SER A 5 -42.58 -22.32 -25.08
CA SER A 5 -41.23 -21.89 -24.70
C SER A 5 -40.52 -22.96 -23.90
N TYR A 6 -41.21 -23.63 -22.98
CA TYR A 6 -40.69 -24.67 -22.13
C TYR A 6 -40.27 -25.92 -22.90
N TYR A 7 -41.07 -26.33 -23.91
CA TYR A 7 -40.69 -27.44 -24.80
C TYR A 7 -39.34 -27.18 -25.48
N TYR A 8 -39.15 -25.97 -26.03
CA TYR A 8 -37.87 -25.63 -26.69
C TYR A 8 -36.73 -25.53 -25.68
N TYR A 9 -36.99 -25.05 -24.47
CA TYR A 9 -35.97 -25.04 -23.38
C TYR A 9 -35.53 -26.47 -23.03
N CYS A 10 -36.46 -27.39 -22.81
CA CYS A 10 -36.11 -28.80 -22.49
C CYS A 10 -35.33 -29.48 -23.61
N LYS A 11 -35.70 -29.20 -24.85
CA LYS A 11 -34.98 -29.71 -26.00
C LYS A 11 -33.56 -29.16 -26.10
N ALA A 12 -33.40 -27.88 -25.80
CA ALA A 12 -32.06 -27.26 -25.73
C ALA A 12 -31.21 -27.87 -24.60
N GLU A 13 -31.78 -28.13 -23.43
CA GLU A 13 -31.07 -28.81 -22.31
C GLU A 13 -30.56 -30.21 -22.72
N ALA A 14 -31.36 -31.00 -23.46
CA ALA A 14 -30.93 -32.31 -23.96
C ALA A 14 -29.69 -32.19 -24.87
N TYR A 15 -29.71 -31.28 -25.84
CA TYR A 15 -28.56 -31.07 -26.72
C TYR A 15 -27.34 -30.48 -25.97
N ARG A 16 -27.56 -29.65 -24.95
CA ARG A 16 -26.46 -29.13 -24.12
C ARG A 16 -25.79 -30.25 -23.32
N GLN A 17 -26.57 -31.20 -22.77
CA GLN A 17 -26.03 -32.37 -22.08
C GLN A 17 -25.20 -33.28 -23.00
N GLU A 18 -25.60 -33.37 -24.26
CA GLU A 18 -24.83 -34.08 -25.32
C GLU A 18 -23.66 -33.25 -25.86
N ASN A 19 -23.35 -32.10 -25.26
CA ASN A 19 -22.31 -31.15 -25.71
C ASN A 19 -22.50 -30.61 -27.14
N GLN A 20 -23.72 -30.69 -27.68
CA GLN A 20 -24.11 -30.13 -28.97
C GLN A 20 -24.49 -28.66 -28.85
N LEU A 21 -23.52 -27.81 -28.47
CA LEU A 21 -23.76 -26.42 -28.05
C LEU A 21 -24.44 -25.56 -29.13
N GLU A 22 -24.11 -25.74 -30.42
CA GLU A 22 -24.75 -24.97 -31.50
C GLU A 22 -26.24 -25.28 -31.64
N THR A 23 -26.58 -26.55 -31.55
CA THR A 23 -27.97 -26.99 -31.62
C THR A 23 -28.73 -26.52 -30.38
N ALA A 24 -28.12 -26.63 -29.20
CA ALA A 24 -28.68 -26.12 -27.95
C ALA A 24 -28.96 -24.62 -28.03
N ILE A 25 -28.02 -23.80 -28.52
CA ILE A 25 -28.20 -22.34 -28.71
C ILE A 25 -29.41 -22.07 -29.61
N LYS A 26 -29.57 -22.77 -30.75
CA LYS A 26 -30.72 -22.57 -31.64
C LYS A 26 -32.04 -22.79 -30.92
N TYR A 27 -32.14 -23.81 -30.07
CA TYR A 27 -33.36 -24.09 -29.33
C TYR A 27 -33.58 -23.16 -28.14
N TYR A 28 -32.51 -22.74 -27.43
CA TYR A 28 -32.63 -21.70 -26.41
C TYR A 28 -33.08 -20.36 -27.01
N LEU A 29 -32.57 -19.96 -28.18
CA LEU A 29 -33.02 -18.75 -28.85
C LEU A 29 -34.52 -18.84 -29.25
N LYS A 30 -34.99 -20.01 -29.75
CA LYS A 30 -36.41 -20.23 -30.01
C LYS A 30 -37.26 -20.11 -28.75
N SER A 31 -36.82 -20.68 -27.63
CA SER A 31 -37.46 -20.55 -26.33
C SER A 31 -37.52 -19.08 -25.90
N ALA A 32 -36.42 -18.34 -26.00
CA ALA A 32 -36.32 -16.93 -25.61
C ALA A 32 -37.17 -16.00 -26.47
N LEU A 33 -37.34 -16.31 -27.77
CA LEU A 33 -38.24 -15.57 -28.67
C LEU A 33 -39.72 -15.72 -28.34
N MET A 34 -40.10 -16.88 -27.77
CA MET A 34 -41.49 -17.11 -27.34
C MET A 34 -41.75 -16.51 -25.96
N GLU A 35 -40.82 -16.64 -25.06
CA GLU A 35 -40.90 -16.12 -23.70
C GLU A 35 -39.53 -15.79 -23.15
N GLU A 36 -39.36 -14.55 -22.76
CA GLU A 36 -38.11 -14.09 -22.13
C GLU A 36 -38.02 -14.57 -20.69
N HIS A 37 -37.13 -15.50 -20.41
CA HIS A 37 -36.93 -16.02 -19.07
C HIS A 37 -35.45 -16.03 -18.68
N PHE A 38 -35.14 -15.64 -17.44
CA PHE A 38 -33.77 -15.50 -16.98
C PHE A 38 -32.94 -16.79 -17.09
N LYS A 39 -33.56 -17.97 -16.85
CA LYS A 39 -32.86 -19.27 -16.98
C LYS A 39 -32.43 -19.53 -18.40
N THR A 40 -33.26 -19.21 -19.39
CA THR A 40 -32.96 -19.38 -20.83
C THR A 40 -31.75 -18.50 -21.21
N TYR A 41 -31.74 -17.25 -20.74
CA TYR A 41 -30.59 -16.35 -20.97
C TYR A 41 -29.34 -16.81 -20.23
N ALA A 42 -29.44 -17.32 -19.00
CA ALA A 42 -28.30 -17.89 -18.28
C ALA A 42 -27.68 -19.09 -19.02
N ARG A 43 -28.50 -19.94 -19.65
CA ARG A 43 -28.03 -21.06 -20.46
C ARG A 43 -27.37 -20.60 -21.78
N LEU A 44 -27.91 -19.59 -22.42
CA LEU A 44 -27.29 -18.96 -23.59
C LEU A 44 -25.91 -18.38 -23.21
N TYR A 45 -25.82 -17.68 -22.09
CA TYR A 45 -24.52 -17.24 -21.56
C TYR A 45 -23.53 -18.41 -21.43
N GLU A 46 -23.92 -19.49 -20.74
CA GLU A 46 -23.05 -20.66 -20.53
C GLU A 46 -22.60 -21.28 -21.88
N CYS A 47 -23.49 -21.40 -22.85
CA CYS A 47 -23.17 -21.96 -24.16
C CYS A 47 -22.23 -21.07 -24.98
N TYR A 48 -22.49 -19.76 -25.03
CA TYR A 48 -21.63 -18.82 -25.74
C TYR A 48 -20.26 -18.66 -25.07
N PHE A 49 -20.22 -18.66 -23.75
CA PHE A 49 -18.97 -18.62 -22.98
C PHE A 49 -18.08 -19.87 -23.27
N ALA A 50 -18.70 -21.07 -23.26
CA ALA A 50 -17.98 -22.30 -23.61
C ALA A 50 -17.42 -22.29 -25.03
N ARG A 51 -18.06 -21.57 -25.95
CA ARG A 51 -17.59 -21.35 -27.33
C ARG A 51 -16.63 -20.17 -27.50
N LYS A 52 -16.24 -19.53 -26.39
CA LYS A 52 -15.35 -18.34 -26.39
C LYS A 52 -15.92 -17.13 -27.17
N GLN A 53 -17.24 -17.07 -27.31
CA GLN A 53 -17.98 -15.95 -27.91
C GLN A 53 -18.39 -14.97 -26.81
N PHE A 54 -17.43 -14.26 -26.22
CA PHE A 54 -17.59 -13.51 -24.98
C PHE A 54 -18.57 -12.35 -25.09
N ASP A 55 -18.63 -11.65 -26.23
CA ASP A 55 -19.56 -10.53 -26.42
C ASP A 55 -21.02 -10.99 -26.33
N LEU A 56 -21.34 -12.10 -27.01
CA LEU A 56 -22.69 -12.70 -26.94
C LEU A 56 -23.00 -13.28 -25.56
N ALA A 57 -21.99 -13.92 -24.95
CA ALA A 57 -22.15 -14.42 -23.60
C ALA A 57 -22.49 -13.27 -22.64
N ASN A 58 -21.73 -12.19 -22.63
CA ASN A 58 -21.94 -11.03 -21.75
C ASN A 58 -23.29 -10.35 -22.03
N TYR A 59 -23.71 -10.26 -23.29
CA TYR A 59 -25.03 -9.78 -23.64
C TYR A 59 -26.16 -10.60 -22.97
N PHE A 60 -26.11 -11.94 -23.08
CA PHE A 60 -27.12 -12.80 -22.47
C PHE A 60 -27.02 -12.86 -20.94
N LEU A 61 -25.83 -12.73 -20.36
CA LEU A 61 -25.65 -12.59 -18.93
C LEU A 61 -26.34 -11.34 -18.39
N THR A 62 -26.12 -10.21 -19.07
CA THR A 62 -26.76 -8.93 -18.71
C THR A 62 -28.29 -9.05 -18.79
N ARG A 63 -28.84 -9.66 -19.84
CA ARG A 63 -30.28 -9.91 -19.98
C ARG A 63 -30.81 -10.84 -18.90
N SER A 64 -30.06 -11.88 -18.54
CA SER A 64 -30.43 -12.78 -17.44
C SER A 64 -30.50 -12.06 -16.11
N TYR A 65 -29.51 -11.23 -15.79
CA TYR A 65 -29.49 -10.44 -14.57
C TYR A 65 -30.61 -9.41 -14.51
N GLN A 66 -30.91 -8.71 -15.61
CA GLN A 66 -32.01 -7.76 -15.69
C GLN A 66 -33.40 -8.43 -15.44
N LYS A 67 -33.57 -9.68 -15.90
CA LYS A 67 -34.84 -10.42 -15.69
C LYS A 67 -34.96 -10.98 -14.26
N ASN A 68 -33.86 -11.35 -13.62
CA ASN A 68 -33.87 -11.82 -12.24
C ASN A 68 -32.53 -11.56 -11.51
N SER A 69 -32.39 -10.35 -11.00
CA SER A 69 -31.25 -9.92 -10.19
C SER A 69 -31.17 -10.62 -8.81
N ASN A 70 -32.24 -11.31 -8.41
CA ASN A 70 -32.30 -12.01 -7.13
C ASN A 70 -31.71 -13.42 -7.18
N ASN A 71 -31.44 -13.95 -8.37
CA ASN A 71 -30.77 -15.23 -8.48
C ASN A 71 -29.28 -15.08 -8.16
N GLU A 72 -28.84 -15.67 -7.06
CA GLU A 72 -27.47 -15.52 -6.54
C GLU A 72 -26.40 -15.93 -7.55
N LYS A 73 -26.60 -17.04 -8.29
CA LYS A 73 -25.65 -17.51 -9.30
C LYS A 73 -25.48 -16.50 -10.44
N VAL A 74 -26.62 -16.01 -10.98
CA VAL A 74 -26.63 -15.03 -12.08
C VAL A 74 -26.03 -13.70 -11.61
N ALA A 75 -26.43 -13.25 -10.42
CA ALA A 75 -25.92 -12.02 -9.83
C ALA A 75 -24.40 -12.09 -9.58
N PHE A 76 -23.89 -13.23 -9.08
CA PHE A 76 -22.46 -13.44 -8.91
C PHE A 76 -21.71 -13.42 -10.24
N GLN A 77 -22.20 -14.15 -11.26
CA GLN A 77 -21.59 -14.15 -12.60
C GLN A 77 -21.57 -12.74 -13.21
N TYR A 78 -22.65 -11.98 -13.03
CA TYR A 78 -22.72 -10.60 -13.51
C TYR A 78 -21.76 -9.66 -12.75
N ALA A 79 -21.60 -9.83 -11.43
CA ALA A 79 -20.61 -9.11 -10.66
C ALA A 79 -19.18 -9.41 -11.15
N MET A 80 -18.87 -10.68 -11.47
CA MET A 80 -17.57 -11.05 -12.02
C MET A 80 -17.32 -10.42 -13.40
N TYR A 81 -18.34 -10.35 -14.24
CA TYR A 81 -18.26 -9.63 -15.52
C TYR A 81 -17.95 -8.13 -15.29
N LEU A 82 -18.65 -7.47 -14.36
CA LEU A 82 -18.39 -6.06 -14.04
C LEU A 82 -16.98 -5.81 -13.49
N ILE A 83 -16.41 -6.76 -12.74
CA ILE A 83 -15.01 -6.69 -12.30
C ILE A 83 -14.06 -6.70 -13.51
N GLN A 84 -14.31 -7.54 -14.51
CA GLN A 84 -13.51 -7.58 -15.73
C GLN A 84 -13.61 -6.28 -16.53
N GLU A 85 -14.80 -5.67 -16.57
CA GLU A 85 -15.04 -4.34 -17.20
C GLU A 85 -14.55 -3.15 -16.34
N LYS A 86 -13.90 -3.42 -15.20
CA LYS A 86 -13.42 -2.40 -14.23
C LYS A 86 -14.52 -1.58 -13.55
N GLU A 87 -15.76 -2.03 -13.62
CA GLU A 87 -16.90 -1.45 -12.92
C GLU A 87 -17.01 -1.97 -11.47
N THR A 88 -15.94 -1.78 -10.70
CA THR A 88 -15.75 -2.37 -9.36
C THR A 88 -16.80 -1.91 -8.34
N ALA A 89 -17.24 -0.65 -8.42
CA ALA A 89 -18.27 -0.11 -7.52
C ALA A 89 -19.62 -0.81 -7.72
N SER A 90 -20.03 -1.03 -8.98
CA SER A 90 -21.26 -1.75 -9.32
C SER A 90 -21.18 -3.21 -8.89
N ALA A 91 -20.04 -3.85 -9.16
CA ALA A 91 -19.79 -5.23 -8.74
C ALA A 91 -19.86 -5.40 -7.21
N LYS A 92 -19.22 -4.51 -6.46
CA LYS A 92 -19.23 -4.51 -4.98
C LYS A 92 -20.65 -4.40 -4.43
N LYS A 93 -21.48 -3.53 -5.02
CA LYS A 93 -22.89 -3.38 -4.62
C LYS A 93 -23.69 -4.68 -4.83
N ILE A 94 -23.47 -5.38 -5.94
CA ILE A 94 -24.14 -6.65 -6.24
C ILE A 94 -23.67 -7.74 -5.26
N LEU A 95 -22.37 -7.86 -5.03
CA LEU A 95 -21.81 -8.84 -4.09
C LEU A 95 -22.32 -8.61 -2.66
N ALA A 96 -22.39 -7.34 -2.20
CA ALA A 96 -23.00 -6.98 -0.93
C ALA A 96 -24.48 -7.42 -0.85
N GLY A 97 -25.22 -7.24 -1.96
CA GLY A 97 -26.61 -7.70 -2.06
C GLY A 97 -26.78 -9.21 -1.95
N ILE A 98 -25.84 -9.98 -2.54
CA ILE A 98 -25.80 -11.45 -2.38
C ILE A 98 -25.52 -11.82 -0.93
N LEU A 99 -24.49 -11.21 -0.31
CA LEU A 99 -24.09 -11.51 1.06
C LEU A 99 -25.14 -11.13 2.11
N LYS A 100 -25.92 -10.09 1.85
CA LYS A 100 -27.05 -9.73 2.70
C LYS A 100 -28.13 -10.83 2.74
N LYS A 101 -28.32 -11.57 1.64
CA LYS A 101 -29.30 -12.68 1.54
C LYS A 101 -28.69 -14.02 1.99
N ASN A 102 -27.45 -14.25 1.60
CA ASN A 102 -26.72 -15.48 1.87
C ASN A 102 -25.29 -15.17 2.35
N PRO A 103 -25.09 -14.92 3.68
CA PRO A 103 -23.77 -14.61 4.25
C PRO A 103 -22.74 -15.72 4.05
N MET A 104 -23.20 -16.96 3.79
CA MET A 104 -22.35 -18.13 3.61
C MET A 104 -21.93 -18.37 2.15
N TYR A 105 -22.27 -17.48 1.22
CA TYR A 105 -21.87 -17.61 -0.18
C TYR A 105 -20.36 -17.32 -0.32
N LYS A 106 -19.53 -18.37 -0.16
CA LYS A 106 -18.07 -18.28 -0.07
C LYS A 106 -17.41 -17.46 -1.20
N HIS A 107 -17.82 -17.71 -2.45
CA HIS A 107 -17.24 -17.02 -3.61
C HIS A 107 -17.56 -15.51 -3.60
N ALA A 108 -18.78 -15.13 -3.27
CA ALA A 108 -19.15 -13.72 -3.17
C ALA A 108 -18.43 -13.03 -1.99
N LYS A 109 -18.29 -13.71 -0.85
CA LYS A 109 -17.54 -13.21 0.30
C LYS A 109 -16.08 -12.94 -0.05
N LEU A 110 -15.44 -13.87 -0.74
CA LEU A 110 -14.04 -13.74 -1.16
C LEU A 110 -13.85 -12.54 -2.11
N GLU A 111 -14.65 -12.45 -3.16
CA GLU A 111 -14.51 -11.36 -4.15
C GLU A 111 -14.92 -10.00 -3.58
N PHE A 112 -15.94 -9.94 -2.72
CA PHE A 112 -16.32 -8.73 -2.02
C PHE A 112 -15.17 -8.21 -1.14
N HIS A 113 -14.60 -9.06 -0.32
CA HIS A 113 -13.47 -8.73 0.55
C HIS A 113 -12.26 -8.26 -0.24
N LYS A 114 -11.95 -8.95 -1.35
CA LYS A 114 -10.87 -8.57 -2.27
C LYS A 114 -11.06 -7.14 -2.80
N LEU A 115 -12.27 -6.80 -3.25
CA LEU A 115 -12.57 -5.43 -3.72
C LEU A 115 -12.47 -4.39 -2.60
N GLU A 116 -12.89 -4.72 -1.37
CA GLU A 116 -12.73 -3.81 -0.22
C GLU A 116 -11.29 -3.47 0.03
N ILE A 117 -10.43 -4.46 0.00
CA ILE A 117 -9.01 -4.33 0.22
C ILE A 117 -8.34 -3.55 -0.90
N GLN A 118 -8.66 -3.88 -2.15
CA GLN A 118 -8.15 -3.15 -3.30
C GLN A 118 -8.52 -1.66 -3.23
N GLN A 119 -9.73 -1.36 -2.82
CA GLN A 119 -10.17 0.02 -2.61
C GLN A 119 -9.42 0.69 -1.44
N LYS A 120 -9.28 -0.02 -0.31
CA LYS A 120 -8.62 0.49 0.90
C LYS A 120 -7.17 0.89 0.65
N TYR A 121 -6.44 0.11 -0.16
CA TYR A 121 -5.01 0.31 -0.36
C TYR A 121 -4.63 0.87 -1.73
N GLN A 122 -5.60 1.29 -2.52
CA GLN A 122 -5.35 1.81 -3.87
C GLN A 122 -4.35 2.96 -3.90
N LYS A 123 -4.48 3.93 -2.98
CA LYS A 123 -3.57 5.09 -2.89
C LYS A 123 -2.16 4.66 -2.50
N LEU A 124 -2.02 3.69 -1.59
CA LEU A 124 -0.71 3.15 -1.22
C LEU A 124 -0.03 2.47 -2.43
N ILE A 125 -0.77 1.67 -3.19
CA ILE A 125 -0.20 1.00 -4.37
C ILE A 125 0.23 2.04 -5.41
N GLN A 126 -0.56 3.07 -5.67
CA GLN A 126 -0.20 4.17 -6.56
C GLN A 126 1.07 4.88 -6.09
N PHE A 127 1.20 5.14 -4.80
CA PHE A 127 2.41 5.74 -4.22
C PHE A 127 3.64 4.83 -4.38
N LEU A 128 3.50 3.53 -4.13
CA LEU A 128 4.60 2.57 -4.34
C LEU A 128 4.98 2.46 -5.83
N GLU A 129 4.01 2.55 -6.75
CA GLU A 129 4.27 2.59 -8.18
C GLU A 129 5.01 3.88 -8.60
N GLU A 130 4.69 5.04 -8.01
CA GLU A 130 5.44 6.29 -8.20
C GLU A 130 6.91 6.10 -7.79
N ILE A 131 7.17 5.52 -6.63
CA ILE A 131 8.52 5.23 -6.16
C ILE A 131 9.24 4.25 -7.11
N LYS A 132 8.55 3.21 -7.58
CA LYS A 132 9.11 2.24 -8.52
C LYS A 132 9.53 2.90 -9.84
N ALA A 133 8.66 3.78 -10.35
CA ALA A 133 8.89 4.44 -11.63
C ALA A 133 10.08 5.40 -11.59
N ASP A 134 10.27 6.10 -10.49
CA ASP A 134 11.37 7.07 -10.32
C ASP A 134 12.18 6.79 -9.03
N TYR A 135 12.62 5.55 -8.86
CA TYR A 135 13.39 5.16 -7.68
C TYR A 135 14.66 5.99 -7.48
N LYS A 136 15.24 6.54 -8.56
CA LYS A 136 16.44 7.39 -8.47
C LYS A 136 16.17 8.68 -7.70
N ARG A 137 15.01 9.29 -7.93
CA ARG A 137 14.59 10.49 -7.20
C ARG A 137 14.35 10.19 -5.72
N PHE A 138 13.63 9.11 -5.41
CA PHE A 138 13.24 8.77 -4.05
C PHE A 138 14.38 8.13 -3.25
N LEU A 139 15.06 7.15 -3.83
CA LEU A 139 15.98 6.27 -3.13
C LEU A 139 17.46 6.48 -3.55
N GLY A 140 17.70 7.08 -4.71
CA GLY A 140 19.03 7.21 -5.30
C GLY A 140 19.55 5.94 -5.97
N ALA A 141 19.16 4.76 -5.50
CA ALA A 141 19.50 3.46 -6.07
C ALA A 141 18.30 2.51 -5.99
N LYS A 142 18.33 1.47 -6.82
CA LYS A 142 17.34 0.40 -6.81
C LYS A 142 17.69 -0.59 -5.70
N SER A 143 17.18 -0.36 -4.50
CA SER A 143 17.47 -1.15 -3.31
C SER A 143 16.23 -1.31 -2.45
N LEU A 144 15.95 -2.54 -2.04
CA LEU A 144 14.84 -2.87 -1.15
C LEU A 144 15.06 -2.31 0.25
N HIS A 145 16.29 -2.32 0.71
CA HIS A 145 16.64 -1.78 2.02
C HIS A 145 16.40 -0.27 2.08
N LEU A 146 16.83 0.48 1.06
CA LEU A 146 16.57 1.92 0.98
C LEU A 146 15.07 2.23 0.86
N LEU A 147 14.30 1.40 0.15
CA LEU A 147 12.84 1.52 0.10
C LEU A 147 12.24 1.36 1.51
N ALA A 148 12.68 0.37 2.28
CA ALA A 148 12.20 0.16 3.64
C ALA A 148 12.50 1.37 4.55
N CYS A 149 13.72 1.93 4.48
CA CYS A 149 14.11 3.14 5.20
C CYS A 149 13.24 4.35 4.81
N TYR A 150 13.01 4.55 3.51
CA TYR A 150 12.17 5.62 3.01
C TYR A 150 10.72 5.52 3.52
N LEU A 151 10.12 4.34 3.40
CA LEU A 151 8.75 4.10 3.86
C LEU A 151 8.61 4.26 5.38
N PHE A 152 9.65 3.90 6.13
CA PHE A 152 9.65 4.09 7.57
C PHE A 152 9.73 5.58 7.93
N GLY A 153 10.62 6.36 7.29
CA GLY A 153 10.67 7.81 7.45
C GLY A 153 9.35 8.49 7.11
N PHE A 154 8.75 8.11 5.98
CA PHE A 154 7.44 8.61 5.55
C PHE A 154 6.35 8.32 6.59
N HIS A 155 6.33 7.11 7.14
CA HIS A 155 5.36 6.74 8.17
C HIS A 155 5.56 7.48 9.49
N MET A 156 6.81 7.70 9.90
CA MET A 156 7.12 8.42 11.15
C MET A 156 6.55 9.83 11.14
N GLU A 157 6.54 10.53 10.00
CA GLU A 157 5.90 11.83 9.88
C GLU A 157 4.37 11.72 10.02
N LEU A 158 3.75 10.74 9.38
CA LEU A 158 2.30 10.54 9.47
C LEU A 158 1.82 10.28 10.90
N LEU A 159 2.67 9.75 11.78
CA LEU A 159 2.34 9.56 13.20
C LEU A 159 2.34 10.87 14.00
N HIS A 160 3.10 11.87 13.57
CA HIS A 160 3.14 13.19 14.21
C HIS A 160 1.94 14.06 13.84
N ILE A 161 1.33 13.80 12.69
CA ILE A 161 0.12 14.50 12.22
C ILE A 161 -1.08 13.95 13.00
N LYS A 162 -1.29 14.46 14.25
CA LYS A 162 -2.51 14.16 15.00
C LYS A 162 -3.63 15.05 14.46
N PRO A 163 -4.75 14.49 13.98
CA PRO A 163 -5.92 15.31 13.68
C PRO A 163 -6.40 15.94 14.98
N SER A 164 -6.34 17.27 15.10
CA SER A 164 -7.01 17.96 16.20
C SER A 164 -8.52 17.85 15.97
N PHE A 165 -9.27 17.52 17.02
CA PHE A 165 -10.73 17.31 16.95
C PHE A 165 -11.48 18.57 16.46
N GLU A 166 -10.87 19.76 16.57
CA GLU A 166 -11.41 21.05 16.12
C GLU A 166 -11.20 21.31 14.63
N ALA A 167 -10.21 20.67 14.02
CA ALA A 167 -9.85 20.82 12.63
C ALA A 167 -10.77 20.04 11.66
N LEU A 168 -11.63 19.15 12.14
CA LEU A 168 -12.58 18.32 11.36
C LEU A 168 -13.61 19.08 10.49
N GLN A 169 -13.53 20.43 10.44
CA GLN A 169 -14.52 21.27 9.73
C GLN A 169 -13.94 22.10 8.57
N SER A 170 -12.67 21.95 8.20
CA SER A 170 -12.08 22.71 7.10
C SER A 170 -11.57 21.86 5.95
N ASP A 171 -11.61 22.40 4.70
CA ASP A 171 -11.10 21.74 3.49
C ASP A 171 -9.60 21.38 3.56
N LYS A 172 -8.83 22.01 4.46
CA LYS A 172 -7.42 21.70 4.72
C LYS A 172 -7.20 20.29 5.24
N GLU A 173 -8.18 19.77 5.98
CA GLU A 173 -8.13 18.43 6.56
C GLU A 173 -8.35 17.32 5.56
N ALA A 174 -9.10 17.57 4.50
CA ALA A 174 -9.30 16.57 3.46
C ALA A 174 -7.96 16.07 2.89
N GLN A 175 -6.95 16.95 2.77
CA GLN A 175 -5.63 16.58 2.27
C GLN A 175 -4.78 15.80 3.28
N VAL A 176 -4.85 16.15 4.56
CA VAL A 176 -4.20 15.39 5.65
C VAL A 176 -4.84 14.01 5.76
N TYR A 177 -6.18 13.93 5.67
CA TYR A 177 -6.90 12.64 5.62
C TYR A 177 -6.53 11.79 4.41
N GLU A 178 -6.28 12.41 3.25
CA GLU A 178 -5.85 11.67 2.05
C GLU A 178 -4.53 10.92 2.25
N LEU A 179 -3.60 11.46 3.04
CA LEU A 179 -2.33 10.81 3.34
C LEU A 179 -2.45 9.77 4.46
N HIS A 180 -3.30 9.99 5.47
CA HIS A 180 -3.65 8.95 6.44
C HIS A 180 -4.32 7.74 5.78
N ASP A 181 -5.02 7.95 4.66
CA ASP A 181 -5.56 6.85 3.84
C ASP A 181 -4.48 5.99 3.15
N ILE A 182 -3.21 6.42 3.13
CA ILE A 182 -2.12 5.60 2.57
C ILE A 182 -1.84 4.35 3.42
N LYS A 183 -2.23 4.31 4.69
CA LYS A 183 -2.24 3.12 5.59
C LYS A 183 -1.08 2.14 5.38
N ILE A 184 0.15 2.69 5.24
CA ILE A 184 1.36 1.90 4.94
C ILE A 184 1.52 0.76 5.93
N TRP A 185 1.35 1.04 7.22
CA TRP A 185 1.62 0.09 8.29
C TRP A 185 0.62 -1.06 8.35
N ASP A 186 -0.67 -0.75 8.25
CA ASP A 186 -1.72 -1.79 8.21
C ASP A 186 -1.47 -2.77 7.07
N PHE A 187 -1.10 -2.23 5.90
CA PHE A 187 -0.81 -3.04 4.73
C PHE A 187 0.47 -3.86 4.93
N LEU A 188 1.54 -3.22 5.37
CA LEU A 188 2.84 -3.89 5.55
C LEU A 188 2.80 -4.93 6.66
N ALA A 189 1.98 -4.78 7.70
CA ALA A 189 1.79 -5.79 8.74
C ALA A 189 1.17 -7.08 8.16
N GLY A 190 0.13 -6.96 7.35
CA GLY A 190 -0.47 -8.10 6.65
C GLY A 190 0.46 -8.71 5.61
N PHE A 191 1.18 -7.86 4.86
CA PHE A 191 2.19 -8.29 3.90
C PHE A 191 3.35 -9.03 4.57
N GLN A 192 3.84 -8.54 5.72
CA GLN A 192 4.85 -9.20 6.55
C GLN A 192 4.43 -10.64 6.86
N ARG A 193 3.22 -10.82 7.39
CA ARG A 193 2.72 -12.15 7.75
C ARG A 193 2.61 -13.08 6.54
N TRP A 194 2.17 -12.55 5.41
CA TRP A 194 2.07 -13.34 4.19
C TRP A 194 3.46 -13.76 3.67
N ILE A 195 4.46 -12.87 3.68
CA ILE A 195 5.85 -13.17 3.31
C ILE A 195 6.44 -14.25 4.23
N GLU A 196 6.26 -14.13 5.55
CA GLU A 196 6.70 -15.15 6.51
C GLU A 196 6.14 -16.54 6.18
N LEU A 197 4.85 -16.62 5.88
CA LEU A 197 4.18 -17.89 5.53
C LEU A 197 4.65 -18.42 4.18
N LYS A 198 4.72 -17.56 3.16
CA LYS A 198 5.11 -17.96 1.80
C LYS A 198 6.53 -18.51 1.76
N TYR A 199 7.44 -17.86 2.44
CA TYR A 199 8.86 -18.24 2.48
C TYR A 199 9.21 -19.14 3.65
N ALA A 200 8.22 -19.62 4.40
CA ALA A 200 8.38 -20.51 5.56
C ALA A 200 9.44 -20.02 6.56
N CYS A 201 9.54 -18.70 6.73
CA CYS A 201 10.52 -18.08 7.61
C CYS A 201 10.12 -18.33 9.08
N LYS A 202 11.00 -18.97 9.85
CA LYS A 202 10.80 -19.24 11.26
C LYS A 202 11.46 -18.22 12.19
N LEU A 203 12.25 -17.32 11.62
CA LEU A 203 12.96 -16.27 12.35
C LEU A 203 12.16 -14.98 12.29
N THR A 204 12.17 -14.22 13.39
CA THR A 204 11.58 -12.88 13.44
C THR A 204 12.44 -11.92 12.63
N GLN A 205 12.11 -11.75 11.38
CA GLN A 205 12.79 -10.87 10.44
C GLN A 205 11.77 -10.00 9.71
N SER A 206 12.18 -8.78 9.31
CA SER A 206 11.34 -7.92 8.48
C SER A 206 11.09 -8.53 7.11
N TRP A 207 9.95 -8.21 6.49
CA TRP A 207 9.63 -8.62 5.12
C TRP A 207 10.77 -8.26 4.14
N SER A 208 11.43 -7.12 4.34
CA SER A 208 12.55 -6.69 3.49
C SER A 208 13.76 -7.60 3.66
N ASN A 209 14.10 -7.99 4.89
CA ASN A 209 15.21 -8.91 5.15
C ASN A 209 14.93 -10.32 4.63
N ILE A 210 13.67 -10.79 4.74
CA ILE A 210 13.28 -12.09 4.20
C ILE A 210 13.45 -12.09 2.68
N LEU A 211 12.96 -11.09 1.97
CA LEU A 211 13.09 -11.00 0.51
C LEU A 211 14.56 -10.84 0.07
N ARG A 212 15.36 -10.04 0.77
CA ARG A 212 16.80 -9.90 0.51
C ARG A 212 17.57 -11.22 0.69
N CYS A 213 17.16 -12.04 1.64
CA CYS A 213 17.77 -13.35 1.86
C CYS A 213 17.52 -14.34 0.70
N HIS A 214 16.52 -14.07 -0.15
CA HIS A 214 16.16 -14.91 -1.30
C HIS A 214 16.69 -14.38 -2.65
N THR A 215 17.55 -13.39 -2.60
CA THR A 215 18.16 -12.79 -3.80
C THR A 215 19.67 -12.57 -3.57
N GLU A 216 20.45 -12.46 -4.65
CA GLU A 216 21.86 -12.17 -4.55
C GLU A 216 22.16 -10.67 -4.51
N TYR A 217 21.30 -9.87 -5.17
CA TYR A 217 21.50 -8.43 -5.32
C TYR A 217 20.32 -7.62 -4.81
N GLU A 218 20.57 -6.42 -4.30
CA GLU A 218 19.55 -5.48 -3.82
C GLU A 218 18.53 -5.10 -4.90
N GLU A 219 18.96 -5.02 -6.16
CA GLU A 219 18.08 -4.72 -7.29
C GLU A 219 17.07 -5.84 -7.54
N GLU A 220 17.50 -7.09 -7.39
CA GLU A 220 16.62 -8.26 -7.50
C GLU A 220 15.64 -8.32 -6.34
N ALA A 221 16.09 -8.01 -5.12
CA ALA A 221 15.23 -7.93 -3.95
C ALA A 221 14.14 -6.86 -4.12
N PHE A 222 14.50 -5.71 -4.70
CA PHE A 222 13.56 -4.65 -5.02
C PHE A 222 12.50 -5.11 -6.03
N ASP A 223 12.91 -5.79 -7.11
CA ASP A 223 11.98 -6.32 -8.09
C ASP A 223 11.09 -7.42 -7.51
N LEU A 224 11.65 -8.31 -6.71
CA LEU A 224 10.92 -9.36 -6.00
C LEU A 224 9.86 -8.76 -5.08
N PHE A 225 10.18 -7.69 -4.34
CA PHE A 225 9.20 -7.00 -3.52
C PHE A 225 7.98 -6.56 -4.33
N TYR A 226 8.17 -5.95 -5.49
CA TYR A 226 7.05 -5.49 -6.31
C TYR A 226 6.26 -6.64 -6.93
N GLN A 227 6.91 -7.76 -7.28
CA GLN A 227 6.22 -8.96 -7.73
C GLN A 227 5.32 -9.52 -6.62
N GLU A 228 5.85 -9.63 -5.41
CA GLU A 228 5.13 -10.13 -4.24
C GLU A 228 4.02 -9.18 -3.80
N LEU A 229 4.29 -7.88 -3.82
CA LEU A 229 3.32 -6.83 -3.54
C LEU A 229 2.09 -6.92 -4.47
N TYR A 230 2.32 -7.02 -5.78
CA TYR A 230 1.23 -7.12 -6.74
C TYR A 230 0.47 -8.42 -6.58
N PHE A 231 1.16 -9.52 -6.37
CA PHE A 231 0.51 -10.81 -6.13
C PHE A 231 -0.37 -10.76 -4.88
N TYR A 232 0.14 -10.23 -3.78
CA TYR A 232 -0.58 -10.05 -2.52
C TYR A 232 -1.82 -9.17 -2.71
N TYR A 233 -1.65 -8.00 -3.32
CA TYR A 233 -2.73 -7.04 -3.56
C TYR A 233 -3.80 -7.56 -4.53
N GLN A 234 -3.40 -8.15 -5.65
CA GLN A 234 -4.34 -8.62 -6.69
C GLN A 234 -5.14 -9.84 -6.24
N ASN A 235 -4.55 -10.73 -5.48
CA ASN A 235 -5.23 -11.93 -5.02
C ASN A 235 -6.02 -11.71 -3.73
N GLY A 236 -5.87 -10.57 -3.07
CA GLY A 236 -6.59 -10.27 -1.83
C GLY A 236 -6.31 -11.30 -0.75
N ILE A 237 -5.07 -11.83 -0.70
CA ILE A 237 -4.63 -12.81 0.29
C ILE A 237 -4.43 -12.08 1.61
N PHE A 238 -5.53 -11.58 2.19
CA PHE A 238 -5.47 -11.02 3.52
C PHE A 238 -5.68 -12.16 4.50
N ILE A 239 -4.62 -12.46 5.19
CA ILE A 239 -4.72 -13.20 6.42
C ILE A 239 -5.35 -12.19 7.38
N GLU A 240 -6.67 -12.30 7.59
CA GLU A 240 -7.30 -11.61 8.70
C GLU A 240 -6.43 -11.93 9.92
N TYR A 241 -5.99 -10.89 10.59
CA TYR A 241 -5.38 -11.01 11.89
C TYR A 241 -6.54 -11.46 12.80
N GLU A 242 -6.90 -12.74 12.72
CA GLU A 242 -7.65 -13.34 13.80
C GLU A 242 -6.75 -13.17 15.00
N GLU A 243 -7.24 -12.49 16.02
CA GLU A 243 -6.69 -12.47 17.38
C GLU A 243 -6.74 -13.88 17.96
N THR A 244 -6.21 -14.85 17.25
CA THR A 244 -5.94 -16.17 17.78
C THR A 244 -4.68 -16.04 18.61
N ASN A 245 -4.83 -15.72 19.89
CA ASN A 245 -4.01 -16.08 21.05
C ASN A 245 -2.53 -16.52 20.82
N VAL A 246 -1.89 -16.10 19.77
CA VAL A 246 -0.43 -16.03 19.70
C VAL A 246 -0.10 -14.76 20.46
N THR A 247 0.30 -14.96 21.70
CA THR A 247 0.71 -13.93 22.63
C THR A 247 1.52 -12.88 21.86
N ALA A 248 0.95 -11.70 21.74
CA ALA A 248 1.48 -10.53 21.03
C ALA A 248 2.84 -10.05 21.57
N LYS A 249 3.69 -10.98 22.04
CA LYS A 249 5.03 -10.72 22.57
C LYS A 249 6.11 -10.63 21.49
N ASP A 250 5.89 -11.15 20.28
CA ASP A 250 6.98 -11.35 19.31
C ASP A 250 6.97 -10.42 18.09
N SER A 251 6.00 -9.52 17.93
CA SER A 251 6.06 -8.47 16.89
C SER A 251 6.62 -7.15 17.44
N SER A 252 7.70 -7.24 18.21
CA SER A 252 8.20 -6.12 19.03
C SER A 252 8.83 -4.95 18.25
N CYS A 253 9.14 -5.10 16.98
CA CYS A 253 9.74 -3.98 16.24
C CYS A 253 8.75 -2.94 15.71
N TYR A 254 7.43 -3.20 15.71
CA TYR A 254 6.47 -2.31 15.04
C TYR A 254 5.24 -1.92 15.88
N ARG A 255 5.31 -2.01 17.23
CA ARG A 255 4.19 -1.57 18.07
C ARG A 255 4.18 -0.05 18.21
N GLU A 256 3.01 0.56 18.02
CA GLU A 256 2.77 1.98 18.33
C GLU A 256 3.20 2.34 19.75
N GLU A 257 3.06 1.41 20.72
CA GLU A 257 3.54 1.56 22.09
C GLU A 257 5.05 1.80 22.18
N ASN A 258 5.86 1.16 21.34
CA ASN A 258 7.30 1.40 21.28
C ASN A 258 7.60 2.80 20.74
N ILE A 259 6.79 3.32 19.80
CA ILE A 259 6.96 4.66 19.25
C ILE A 259 6.59 5.72 20.28
N GLN A 260 5.56 5.50 21.11
CA GLN A 260 5.22 6.42 22.20
C GLN A 260 6.30 6.49 23.31
N ILE A 261 7.00 5.39 23.57
CA ILE A 261 8.13 5.38 24.53
C ILE A 261 9.30 6.23 24.01
N TYR A 262 9.46 6.35 22.68
CA TYR A 262 10.57 7.09 22.07
C TYR A 262 10.40 8.61 22.07
N GLY A 263 9.19 9.13 22.26
CA GLY A 263 8.92 10.58 22.30
C GLY A 263 9.17 11.25 23.65
N GLN A 264 9.46 10.48 24.70
CA GLN A 264 9.56 11.04 26.08
C GLN A 264 10.97 11.53 26.46
N ASP A 265 12.02 11.12 25.76
CA ASP A 265 13.41 11.41 26.14
C ASP A 265 14.05 12.60 25.38
N THR A 266 13.30 13.40 24.65
CA THR A 266 13.89 14.53 23.92
C THR A 266 13.70 15.83 24.70
N ALA A 267 14.79 16.37 25.27
CA ALA A 267 14.86 17.70 25.85
C ALA A 267 14.30 18.76 24.86
N GLN A 268 13.52 19.71 25.38
CA GLN A 268 13.11 20.87 24.57
C GLN A 268 14.35 21.63 24.12
N ILE A 269 14.57 21.69 22.82
CA ILE A 269 15.70 22.41 22.22
C ILE A 269 15.21 23.72 21.69
N THR A 270 15.97 24.77 21.95
CA THR A 270 15.74 26.09 21.35
C THR A 270 16.83 26.36 20.31
N PHE A 271 16.46 26.38 19.06
CA PHE A 271 17.38 26.80 17.99
C PHE A 271 17.68 28.29 18.09
N LYS A 272 18.96 28.69 17.98
CA LYS A 272 19.34 30.10 17.94
C LYS A 272 18.82 30.83 16.71
N ASN A 273 18.75 30.11 15.58
CA ASN A 273 18.23 30.69 14.35
C ASN A 273 16.68 30.66 14.33
N PRO A 274 16.00 31.83 14.27
CA PRO A 274 14.53 31.89 14.24
C PRO A 274 13.90 31.10 13.07
N GLN A 275 14.61 30.89 11.99
CA GLN A 275 14.16 30.09 10.84
C GLN A 275 13.78 28.65 11.25
N TYR A 276 14.44 28.12 12.27
CA TYR A 276 14.19 26.75 12.76
C TYR A 276 13.20 26.66 13.92
N HIS A 277 12.54 27.78 14.27
CA HIS A 277 11.47 27.77 15.27
C HIS A 277 10.17 27.17 14.73
N HIS A 278 10.05 26.96 13.41
CA HIS A 278 8.92 26.27 12.82
C HIS A 278 8.77 24.84 13.37
N GLU A 279 7.55 24.41 13.63
CA GLU A 279 7.24 23.11 14.25
C GLU A 279 7.89 21.94 13.52
N PHE A 280 7.93 21.98 12.18
CA PHE A 280 8.60 20.97 11.36
C PHE A 280 10.04 20.73 11.79
N TYR A 281 10.86 21.77 12.00
CA TYR A 281 12.27 21.60 12.39
C TYR A 281 12.44 21.10 13.82
N GLN A 282 11.49 21.42 14.71
CA GLN A 282 11.47 20.89 16.06
C GLN A 282 11.22 19.36 16.04
N GLN A 283 10.26 18.93 15.23
CA GLN A 283 9.95 17.50 15.07
C GLN A 283 11.09 16.77 14.32
N LEU A 284 11.61 17.36 13.26
CA LEU A 284 12.75 16.81 12.48
C LEU A 284 13.96 16.56 13.38
N TRP A 285 14.26 17.51 14.28
CA TRP A 285 15.36 17.35 15.24
C TRP A 285 15.13 16.20 16.23
N LYS A 286 13.92 16.06 16.75
CA LYS A 286 13.57 14.92 17.62
C LYS A 286 13.82 13.59 16.90
N VAL A 287 13.37 13.47 15.66
CA VAL A 287 13.57 12.28 14.85
C VAL A 287 15.07 12.03 14.59
N LEU A 288 15.85 13.07 14.29
CA LEU A 288 17.30 12.96 14.13
C LEU A 288 17.98 12.50 15.42
N THR A 289 17.56 13.01 16.57
CA THR A 289 18.07 12.58 17.88
C THR A 289 17.74 11.11 18.13
N MET A 290 16.55 10.65 17.79
CA MET A 290 16.20 9.23 17.88
C MET A 290 17.07 8.36 16.99
N ILE A 291 17.34 8.78 15.74
CA ILE A 291 18.23 8.05 14.83
C ILE A 291 19.66 8.03 15.37
N LYS A 292 20.17 9.17 15.87
CA LYS A 292 21.52 9.28 16.49
C LYS A 292 21.71 8.27 17.61
N ASN A 293 20.72 8.22 18.53
CA ASN A 293 20.79 7.40 19.72
C ASN A 293 20.53 5.90 19.47
N ARG A 294 19.75 5.58 18.44
CA ARG A 294 19.28 4.20 18.17
C ARG A 294 19.28 3.90 16.65
N PRO A 295 20.42 4.04 15.95
CA PRO A 295 20.47 3.90 14.48
C PRO A 295 19.99 2.53 14.01
N TYR A 296 20.41 1.45 14.69
CA TYR A 296 20.03 0.08 14.32
C TYR A 296 18.52 -0.18 14.39
N LEU A 297 17.81 0.53 15.27
CA LEU A 297 16.35 0.41 15.39
C LEU A 297 15.63 1.22 14.31
N MET A 298 16.15 2.41 14.00
CA MET A 298 15.49 3.38 13.12
C MET A 298 15.79 3.13 11.64
N THR A 299 17.03 2.77 11.32
CA THR A 299 17.47 2.62 9.94
C THR A 299 18.03 1.22 9.63
N GLY A 300 18.18 0.37 10.64
CA GLY A 300 18.74 -0.98 10.51
C GLY A 300 20.25 -1.05 10.68
N GLU A 301 20.98 0.03 10.40
CA GLU A 301 22.42 0.14 10.53
C GLU A 301 22.80 1.58 10.92
N LYS A 302 23.99 1.77 11.47
CA LYS A 302 24.59 3.09 11.67
C LYS A 302 25.17 3.59 10.34
N SER A 303 24.29 4.13 9.48
CA SER A 303 24.63 4.51 8.11
C SER A 303 24.06 5.89 7.75
N LEU A 304 24.92 6.75 7.21
CA LEU A 304 24.54 8.07 6.73
C LEU A 304 23.64 7.98 5.48
N THR A 305 23.93 7.02 4.59
CA THR A 305 23.09 6.78 3.40
C THR A 305 21.66 6.45 3.79
N GLN A 306 21.47 5.52 4.73
CA GLN A 306 20.15 5.12 5.20
C GLN A 306 19.44 6.25 5.94
N THR A 307 20.16 6.99 6.78
CA THR A 307 19.64 8.18 7.47
C THR A 307 19.16 9.23 6.47
N ASN A 308 19.94 9.53 5.42
CA ASN A 308 19.50 10.46 4.38
C ASN A 308 18.22 10.00 3.65
N ILE A 309 18.11 8.71 3.35
CA ILE A 309 16.90 8.18 2.67
C ILE A 309 15.69 8.19 3.60
N PHE A 310 15.86 7.86 4.87
CA PHE A 310 14.82 8.01 5.89
C PHE A 310 14.31 9.46 5.98
N LEU A 311 15.24 10.43 6.07
CA LEU A 311 14.91 11.86 6.12
C LEU A 311 14.18 12.34 4.86
N ARG A 312 14.53 11.82 3.69
CA ARG A 312 13.77 12.12 2.45
C ARG A 312 12.33 11.65 2.56
N GLY A 313 12.10 10.44 3.05
CA GLY A 313 10.74 9.93 3.28
C GLY A 313 9.96 10.80 4.25
N TYR A 314 10.58 11.18 5.37
CA TYR A 314 10.00 12.06 6.38
C TYR A 314 9.60 13.43 5.80
N ILE A 315 10.52 14.09 5.11
CA ILE A 315 10.29 15.41 4.50
C ILE A 315 9.23 15.34 3.38
N ASP A 316 9.25 14.27 2.57
CA ASP A 316 8.26 14.08 1.50
C ASP A 316 6.84 13.90 2.07
N ALA A 317 6.69 13.16 3.17
CA ALA A 317 5.42 13.01 3.88
C ALA A 317 4.90 14.35 4.38
N TYR A 318 5.77 15.15 5.03
CA TYR A 318 5.40 16.49 5.50
C TYR A 318 4.93 17.39 4.34
N ASN A 319 5.71 17.48 3.27
CA ASN A 319 5.39 18.33 2.13
C ASN A 319 4.11 17.89 1.40
N ARG A 320 3.81 16.61 1.36
CA ARG A 320 2.55 16.10 0.82
C ARG A 320 1.34 16.41 1.71
N SER A 321 1.55 16.48 3.04
CA SER A 321 0.49 16.83 3.99
C SER A 321 0.21 18.33 4.05
N HIS A 322 1.19 19.18 3.72
CA HIS A 322 1.16 20.62 3.89
C HIS A 322 1.36 21.34 2.53
N GLN A 323 0.60 20.94 1.51
CA GLN A 323 0.77 21.45 0.13
C GLN A 323 0.50 22.96 -0.01
N GLU A 324 -0.25 23.57 0.90
CA GLU A 324 -0.52 25.01 0.91
C GLU A 324 0.62 25.83 1.52
N GLU A 325 1.55 25.20 2.21
CA GLU A 325 2.73 25.84 2.79
C GLU A 325 3.93 25.74 1.85
N PRO A 326 4.92 26.64 2.00
CA PRO A 326 6.19 26.47 1.28
C PRO A 326 6.82 25.13 1.61
N ALA A 327 7.26 24.40 0.57
CA ALA A 327 7.89 23.09 0.75
C ALA A 327 9.10 23.17 1.69
N GLN A 328 9.09 22.35 2.73
CA GLN A 328 10.18 22.25 3.66
C GLN A 328 11.32 21.41 3.09
N THR A 329 12.53 21.73 3.50
CA THR A 329 13.76 21.02 3.13
C THR A 329 14.56 20.70 4.38
N PHE A 330 15.52 19.83 4.24
CA PHE A 330 16.46 19.54 5.33
C PHE A 330 17.24 20.83 5.67
N PHE A 331 17.19 21.30 6.89
CA PHE A 331 17.79 22.51 7.43
C PHE A 331 18.38 23.48 6.37
N PRO A 332 17.61 24.45 5.88
CA PRO A 332 18.02 25.36 4.82
C PRO A 332 19.37 26.02 5.13
N GLY A 333 20.29 25.96 4.18
CA GLY A 333 21.64 26.49 4.33
C GLY A 333 22.69 25.47 4.80
N PHE A 334 22.31 24.39 5.45
CA PHE A 334 23.26 23.36 5.94
C PHE A 334 24.13 22.80 4.80
N GLU A 335 23.53 22.43 3.68
CA GLU A 335 24.29 21.90 2.55
C GLU A 335 25.31 22.92 2.00
N LYS A 336 24.96 24.20 1.95
CA LYS A 336 25.90 25.26 1.56
C LYS A 336 27.02 25.39 2.57
N TRP A 337 26.70 25.35 3.85
CA TRP A 337 27.68 25.45 4.93
C TRP A 337 28.69 24.30 4.90
N VAL A 338 28.24 23.06 4.71
CA VAL A 338 29.11 21.88 4.57
C VAL A 338 30.05 22.04 3.37
N ASN A 339 29.52 22.45 2.19
CA ASN A 339 30.33 22.66 1.00
C ASN A 339 31.43 23.72 1.23
N GLN A 340 31.15 24.77 1.99
CA GLN A 340 32.13 25.81 2.35
C GLN A 340 33.14 25.32 3.38
N LYS A 341 32.67 24.66 4.44
CA LYS A 341 33.53 24.08 5.50
C LYS A 341 34.58 23.13 4.91
N GLU A 342 34.12 22.22 4.05
CA GLU A 342 34.95 21.19 3.42
C GLU A 342 35.62 21.68 2.13
N ARG A 343 35.50 22.97 1.78
CA ARG A 343 36.15 23.64 0.64
C ARG A 343 35.92 22.98 -0.72
N PHE A 344 34.71 22.44 -0.94
CA PHE A 344 34.35 21.85 -2.22
C PHE A 344 34.15 22.99 -3.28
N LYS A 345 34.89 22.90 -4.38
CA LYS A 345 34.80 23.84 -5.51
C LYS A 345 33.51 23.63 -6.34
N VAL A 346 33.05 22.40 -6.38
CA VAL A 346 31.82 22.04 -7.08
C VAL A 346 30.80 21.61 -6.04
N TYR A 347 29.62 22.24 -6.08
CA TYR A 347 28.54 21.95 -5.15
C TYR A 347 28.15 20.48 -5.14
N ARG A 348 28.09 19.88 -3.97
CA ARG A 348 27.76 18.48 -3.75
C ARG A 348 26.70 18.34 -2.65
N PRO A 349 25.81 17.34 -2.73
CA PRO A 349 24.91 17.03 -1.63
C PRO A 349 25.72 16.67 -0.36
N TRP A 350 25.26 17.21 0.78
CA TRP A 350 25.97 17.09 2.06
C TRP A 350 26.34 15.62 2.41
N HIS A 351 25.43 14.67 2.23
CA HIS A 351 25.66 13.26 2.51
C HIS A 351 26.76 12.65 1.63
N LYS A 352 26.91 13.12 0.38
CA LYS A 352 27.99 12.67 -0.52
C LYS A 352 29.35 13.22 -0.10
N ILE A 353 29.37 14.41 0.50
CA ILE A 353 30.60 15.00 1.03
C ILE A 353 31.14 14.14 2.17
N TYR A 354 30.30 13.85 3.17
CA TYR A 354 30.71 13.03 4.31
C TYR A 354 31.15 11.63 3.90
N LEU A 355 30.44 10.96 3.02
CA LEU A 355 30.83 9.66 2.47
C LEU A 355 32.15 9.70 1.66
N PHE A 356 32.51 10.86 1.14
CA PHE A 356 33.75 11.04 0.41
C PHE A 356 34.96 11.29 1.35
N ILE A 357 34.75 12.03 2.44
CA ILE A 357 35.84 12.45 3.34
C ILE A 357 36.12 11.46 4.48
N THR A 358 35.19 10.53 4.73
CA THR A 358 35.33 9.49 5.74
C THR A 358 35.66 8.12 5.12
N ALA A 359 36.10 7.17 5.94
CA ALA A 359 36.49 5.85 5.48
C ALA A 359 35.28 4.90 5.31
N ASN A 360 34.15 5.15 6.03
CA ASN A 360 33.02 4.27 6.07
C ASN A 360 31.73 5.03 6.46
N GLU A 361 30.61 4.33 6.41
CA GLU A 361 29.27 4.87 6.71
C GLU A 361 29.10 5.29 8.17
N GLU A 362 29.73 4.60 9.13
CA GLU A 362 29.64 4.91 10.57
C GLU A 362 30.37 6.21 10.89
N ASP A 363 31.60 6.39 10.38
CA ASP A 363 32.37 7.62 10.55
C ASP A 363 31.64 8.81 9.88
N ALA A 364 31.05 8.58 8.70
CA ALA A 364 30.26 9.59 8.00
C ALA A 364 29.03 10.01 8.82
N PHE A 365 28.39 9.04 9.46
CA PHE A 365 27.25 9.27 10.34
C PHE A 365 27.65 10.12 11.56
N ASP A 366 28.74 9.76 12.25
CA ASP A 366 29.19 10.51 13.42
C ASP A 366 29.60 11.93 13.07
N LEU A 367 30.38 12.11 12.00
CA LEU A 367 30.79 13.42 11.54
C LEU A 367 29.60 14.30 11.12
N PHE A 368 28.62 13.72 10.44
CA PHE A 368 27.39 14.43 10.08
C PHE A 368 26.68 15.00 11.31
N TYR A 369 26.51 14.21 12.37
CA TYR A 369 25.85 14.69 13.58
C TYR A 369 26.68 15.75 14.32
N ALA A 370 27.99 15.61 14.39
CA ALA A 370 28.86 16.62 14.98
C ALA A 370 28.73 17.95 14.22
N ASP A 371 28.78 17.91 12.90
CA ASP A 371 28.69 19.09 12.05
C ASP A 371 27.29 19.71 12.05
N LEU A 372 26.24 18.90 12.14
CA LEU A 372 24.87 19.40 12.23
C LEU A 372 24.63 20.12 13.56
N GLU A 373 25.14 19.60 14.67
CA GLU A 373 25.08 20.24 15.99
C GLU A 373 25.86 21.57 16.00
N GLU A 374 27.04 21.60 15.39
CA GLU A 374 27.84 22.83 15.20
C GLU A 374 27.07 23.87 14.37
N TYR A 375 26.49 23.43 13.23
CA TYR A 375 25.73 24.33 12.34
C TYR A 375 24.50 24.92 12.99
N LEU A 376 23.78 24.13 13.76
CA LEU A 376 22.55 24.54 14.43
C LEU A 376 22.84 25.35 15.70
N GLU A 377 24.09 25.40 16.16
CA GLU A 377 24.53 26.07 17.41
C GLU A 377 23.60 25.71 18.58
N ILE A 378 23.39 24.41 18.79
CA ILE A 378 22.50 23.90 19.82
C ILE A 378 23.17 24.08 21.18
N ASP A 379 22.57 24.92 22.02
CA ASP A 379 22.88 24.92 23.45
C ASP A 379 22.15 23.71 24.06
N THR A 380 22.88 22.66 24.40
CA THR A 380 22.36 21.64 25.32
C THR A 380 22.06 22.34 26.63
N ILE A 381 20.78 22.52 26.94
CA ILE A 381 20.39 22.86 28.29
C ILE A 381 20.77 21.63 29.12
N ALA A 382 21.91 21.70 29.80
CA ALA A 382 22.28 20.73 30.81
C ALA A 382 21.09 20.61 31.78
N ASP A 383 20.72 19.37 32.10
CA ASP A 383 19.68 19.08 33.08
C ASP A 383 19.91 19.97 34.30
N ILE A 384 18.95 20.86 34.52
CA ILE A 384 18.90 21.59 35.78
C ILE A 384 18.34 20.59 36.77
N ASP A 385 19.22 20.15 37.68
CA ASP A 385 18.90 19.27 38.82
C ASP A 385 17.59 19.58 39.54
#